data_85034d597a5d7668b13e412b408598d5
#
_entry.id   85034d597a5d7668b13e412b408598d5
#
_cell.length_a   1.000
_cell.length_b   1.000
_cell.length_c   1.000
_cell.angle_alpha   90.00
_cell.angle_beta   90.00
_cell.angle_gamma   90.00
#
_symmetry.space_group_name_H-M   'P 1'
#
loop_
_entity.id
_entity.type
_entity.pdbx_description
1 polymer ?
#
loop_
_entity_poly.entity_id
_entity_poly.type
_entity_poly.pdbx_seq_one_letter_code
_entity_poly.pdbx_strand_id
1 'polypeptide(L)'
;IVLSPGNILKKGQEMMDLIIRNAQLVDGSGKPAKEGDLGIKDDRIAGMGDLSQERGSKELNAGGKVLSPGFIDSHTHDDRAVLHDPLMSCKISQGVTTVITGNCGVSLAPLKYEQRPPPPLDLVCEDP
;
A
#
# COMPACT_ATOMS: atom_id res chain seq x y z
N ILE A 1 -3.00 0.44 -4.05
CA ILE A 1 -3.59 1.61 -4.75
C ILE A 1 -3.41 1.38 -6.24
N VAL A 2 -4.50 1.13 -6.96
CA VAL A 2 -4.47 0.91 -8.41
C VAL A 2 -4.38 2.28 -9.08
N LEU A 3 -3.27 2.56 -9.75
CA LEU A 3 -3.12 3.74 -10.60
C LEU A 3 -3.96 3.56 -11.86
N SER A 4 -5.10 4.21 -11.95
CA SER A 4 -5.85 4.36 -13.19
C SER A 4 -5.47 5.70 -13.83
N PRO A 5 -4.98 5.74 -15.08
CA PRO A 5 -4.71 6.99 -15.76
C PRO A 5 -6.03 7.57 -16.28
N GLY A 6 -6.46 8.68 -15.71
CA GLY A 6 -7.54 9.45 -16.31
C GLY A 6 -8.52 10.04 -15.31
N ASN A 7 -8.21 11.19 -14.82
CA ASN A 7 -9.08 12.37 -14.83
C ASN A 7 -8.29 13.56 -14.27
N ILE A 8 -7.82 14.41 -15.16
CA ILE A 8 -7.39 15.76 -14.81
C ILE A 8 -8.65 16.49 -14.33
N LEU A 9 -8.71 16.75 -13.03
CA LEU A 9 -9.81 17.50 -12.41
C LEU A 9 -9.92 18.88 -13.08
N LYS A 10 -11.08 19.15 -13.66
CA LYS A 10 -11.44 20.46 -14.17
C LYS A 10 -11.56 21.43 -13.00
N LYS A 11 -11.02 22.62 -13.20
CA LYS A 11 -10.96 23.81 -12.35
C LYS A 11 -12.31 24.13 -11.67
N GLY A 12 -12.46 23.63 -10.47
CA GLY A 12 -13.31 24.04 -9.37
C GLY A 12 -12.59 23.41 -8.18
N GLN A 13 -11.73 24.19 -7.52
CA GLN A 13 -10.74 23.68 -6.54
C GLN A 13 -11.43 23.01 -5.36
N GLU A 14 -11.72 21.73 -5.47
CA GLU A 14 -11.92 20.92 -4.26
C GLU A 14 -10.57 20.73 -3.61
N MET A 15 -10.46 21.16 -2.36
CA MET A 15 -9.27 21.01 -1.55
C MET A 15 -8.92 19.52 -1.41
N MET A 16 -7.68 19.14 -1.66
CA MET A 16 -7.21 17.78 -1.46
C MET A 16 -7.17 17.44 0.02
N ASP A 17 -7.30 16.17 0.36
CA ASP A 17 -7.25 15.75 1.77
C ASP A 17 -5.81 15.72 2.27
N LEU A 18 -4.88 15.31 1.41
CA LEU A 18 -3.46 15.28 1.70
C LEU A 18 -2.65 15.67 0.45
N ILE A 19 -1.64 16.51 0.63
CA ILE A 19 -0.59 16.71 -0.36
C ILE A 19 0.77 16.35 0.26
N ILE A 20 1.52 15.52 -0.44
CA ILE A 20 2.92 15.22 -0.11
C ILE A 20 3.79 16.04 -1.04
N ARG A 21 4.53 16.99 -0.47
CA ARG A 21 5.38 17.97 -1.17
C ARG A 21 6.81 17.50 -1.31
N ASN A 22 7.48 17.97 -2.34
CA ASN A 22 8.94 17.84 -2.52
C ASN A 22 9.42 16.38 -2.45
N ALA A 23 8.77 15.47 -3.14
CA ALA A 23 9.14 14.07 -3.21
C ALA A 23 9.89 13.73 -4.50
N GLN A 24 10.68 12.64 -4.45
CA GLN A 24 11.15 11.94 -5.64
C GLN A 24 10.11 10.86 -5.98
N LEU A 25 9.28 11.14 -6.97
CA LEU A 25 8.16 10.29 -7.35
C LEU A 25 8.64 9.08 -8.18
N VAL A 26 8.36 7.89 -7.68
CA VAL A 26 8.61 6.60 -8.37
C VAL A 26 7.25 5.92 -8.54
N ASP A 27 6.76 5.84 -9.78
CA ASP A 27 5.40 5.39 -10.09
C ASP A 27 5.28 3.89 -10.39
N GLY A 28 6.38 3.14 -10.30
CA GLY A 28 6.43 1.71 -10.63
C GLY A 28 6.50 1.39 -12.13
N SER A 29 6.55 2.39 -13.01
CA SER A 29 6.64 2.19 -14.47
C SER A 29 8.02 1.79 -14.98
N GLY A 30 9.03 1.78 -14.11
CA GLY A 30 10.44 1.58 -14.48
C GLY A 30 11.13 2.83 -15.04
N LYS A 31 10.44 3.96 -15.12
CA LYS A 31 11.02 5.24 -15.51
C LYS A 31 11.83 5.86 -14.36
N PRO A 32 12.80 6.73 -14.65
CA PRO A 32 13.50 7.47 -13.62
C PRO A 32 12.55 8.24 -12.68
N ALA A 33 12.95 8.35 -11.41
CA ALA A 33 12.25 9.20 -10.46
C ALA A 33 12.14 10.64 -10.97
N LYS A 34 11.04 11.31 -10.63
CA LYS A 34 10.82 12.73 -10.96
C LYS A 34 10.51 13.50 -9.68
N GLU A 35 11.08 14.69 -9.56
CA GLU A 35 10.68 15.60 -8.50
C GLU A 35 9.24 16.05 -8.69
N GLY A 36 8.52 16.15 -7.59
CA GLY A 36 7.13 16.62 -7.62
C GLY A 36 6.38 16.37 -6.32
N ASP A 37 5.11 16.67 -6.40
CA ASP A 37 4.16 16.51 -5.32
C ASP A 37 3.16 15.38 -5.65
N LEU A 38 2.54 14.80 -4.63
CA LEU A 38 1.44 13.86 -4.76
C LEU A 38 0.24 14.39 -3.98
N GLY A 39 -0.90 14.50 -4.64
CA GLY A 39 -2.16 14.90 -4.04
C GLY A 39 -3.14 13.73 -3.92
N ILE A 40 -3.79 13.62 -2.78
CA ILE A 40 -4.77 12.58 -2.47
C ILE A 40 -6.10 13.24 -2.15
N LYS A 41 -7.17 12.71 -2.72
CA LYS A 41 -8.55 13.04 -2.41
C LYS A 41 -9.32 11.76 -2.17
N ASP A 42 -10.03 11.68 -1.07
CA ASP A 42 -10.65 10.47 -0.58
C ASP A 42 -9.61 9.33 -0.48
N ASP A 43 -9.79 8.22 -1.16
CA ASP A 43 -8.86 7.10 -1.23
C ASP A 43 -8.05 7.03 -2.53
N ARG A 44 -8.01 8.14 -3.31
CA ARG A 44 -7.45 8.19 -4.66
C ARG A 44 -6.33 9.20 -4.81
N ILE A 45 -5.38 8.89 -5.69
CA ILE A 45 -4.43 9.87 -6.18
C ILE A 45 -5.17 10.83 -7.10
N ALA A 46 -5.28 12.10 -6.69
CA ALA A 46 -5.97 13.15 -7.42
C ALA A 46 -5.04 13.96 -8.33
N GLY A 47 -3.74 13.99 -8.00
CA GLY A 47 -2.75 14.70 -8.81
C GLY A 47 -1.33 14.24 -8.51
N MET A 48 -0.44 14.42 -9.48
CA MET A 48 0.97 14.06 -9.36
C MET A 48 1.82 14.97 -10.25
N GLY A 49 2.89 15.54 -9.70
CA GLY A 49 3.79 16.46 -10.38
C GLY A 49 3.81 17.83 -9.73
N ASP A 50 3.72 18.91 -10.49
CA ASP A 50 3.66 20.26 -9.93
C ASP A 50 2.24 20.58 -9.40
N LEU A 51 2.08 20.54 -8.08
CA LEU A 51 0.85 20.91 -7.39
C LEU A 51 1.01 22.23 -6.59
N SER A 52 1.93 23.09 -6.97
CA SER A 52 2.23 24.35 -6.26
C SER A 52 1.01 25.27 -6.12
N GLN A 53 0.05 25.18 -7.02
CA GLN A 53 -1.19 25.97 -7.01
C GLN A 53 -2.32 25.30 -6.24
N GLU A 54 -2.17 24.02 -5.88
CA GLU A 54 -3.17 23.24 -5.17
C GLU A 54 -2.97 23.37 -3.65
N ARG A 55 -4.07 23.10 -2.91
CA ARG A 55 -4.07 23.12 -1.43
C ARG A 55 -4.62 21.80 -0.90
N GLY A 56 -4.00 21.31 0.17
CA GLY A 56 -4.46 20.16 0.93
C GLY A 56 -4.91 20.54 2.34
N SER A 57 -5.88 19.82 2.87
CA SER A 57 -6.27 19.91 4.28
C SER A 57 -5.09 19.59 5.20
N LYS A 58 -4.24 18.67 4.73
CA LYS A 58 -2.97 18.28 5.35
C LYS A 58 -1.87 18.31 4.30
N GLU A 59 -0.73 18.86 4.67
CA GLU A 59 0.45 18.87 3.80
C GLU A 59 1.64 18.28 4.55
N LEU A 60 2.37 17.39 3.88
CA LEU A 60 3.59 16.76 4.37
C LEU A 60 4.73 17.11 3.44
N ASN A 61 5.86 17.52 4.00
CA ASN A 61 7.07 17.75 3.22
C ASN A 61 7.93 16.48 3.24
N ALA A 62 8.09 15.84 2.09
CA ALA A 62 8.94 14.66 1.94
C ALA A 62 10.44 14.99 2.03
N GLY A 63 10.81 16.26 1.82
CA GLY A 63 12.21 16.71 1.91
C GLY A 63 13.15 15.98 0.95
N GLY A 64 12.69 15.70 -0.27
CA GLY A 64 13.46 14.99 -1.29
C GLY A 64 13.48 13.46 -1.12
N LYS A 65 12.76 12.90 -0.16
CA LYS A 65 12.66 11.45 0.00
C LYS A 65 11.88 10.82 -1.15
N VAL A 66 12.17 9.55 -1.40
CA VAL A 66 11.44 8.77 -2.41
C VAL A 66 10.01 8.50 -1.93
N LEU A 67 9.06 8.74 -2.82
CA LEU A 67 7.66 8.38 -2.67
C LEU A 67 7.30 7.36 -3.76
N SER A 68 6.92 6.18 -3.34
CA SER A 68 6.56 5.07 -4.24
C SER A 68 5.23 4.43 -3.80
N PRO A 69 4.58 3.64 -4.67
CA PRO A 69 3.55 2.70 -4.23
C PRO A 69 4.08 1.80 -3.11
N GLY A 70 3.19 1.33 -2.23
CA GLY A 70 3.54 0.35 -1.22
C GLY A 70 4.04 -0.95 -1.86
N PHE A 71 4.97 -1.63 -1.19
CA PHE A 71 5.52 -2.88 -1.69
C PHE A 71 4.49 -4.03 -1.59
N ILE A 72 4.59 -4.94 -2.54
CA ILE A 72 3.79 -6.18 -2.56
C ILE A 72 4.72 -7.33 -2.20
N ASP A 73 4.46 -7.97 -1.06
CA ASP A 73 5.12 -9.23 -0.72
C ASP A 73 4.36 -10.37 -1.39
N SER A 74 4.94 -10.87 -2.47
CA SER A 74 4.27 -11.85 -3.34
C SER A 74 4.39 -13.30 -2.86
N HIS A 75 5.08 -13.56 -1.77
CA HIS A 75 5.23 -14.90 -1.21
C HIS A 75 5.45 -14.84 0.31
N THR A 76 4.40 -15.07 1.07
CA THR A 76 4.43 -15.00 2.52
C THR A 76 3.50 -16.03 3.15
N HIS A 77 3.73 -16.33 4.44
CA HIS A 77 2.90 -17.17 5.29
C HIS A 77 2.22 -16.34 6.39
N ASP A 78 1.79 -15.14 6.04
CA ASP A 78 1.20 -14.17 6.97
C ASP A 78 -0.27 -14.44 7.30
N ASP A 79 -0.87 -15.53 6.81
CA ASP A 79 -2.26 -15.92 7.09
C ASP A 79 -2.57 -15.85 8.58
N ARG A 80 -1.65 -16.34 9.42
CA ARG A 80 -1.79 -16.33 10.86
C ARG A 80 -1.42 -14.95 11.45
N ALA A 81 -0.38 -14.33 10.92
CA ALA A 81 0.11 -13.07 11.44
C ALA A 81 -0.97 -11.98 11.41
N VAL A 82 -1.78 -11.92 10.35
CA VAL A 82 -2.88 -10.95 10.23
C VAL A 82 -3.99 -11.17 11.27
N LEU A 83 -4.15 -12.39 11.79
CA LEU A 83 -5.13 -12.68 12.84
C LEU A 83 -4.64 -12.21 14.22
N HIS A 84 -3.32 -12.23 14.45
CA HIS A 84 -2.71 -11.78 15.72
C HIS A 84 -2.44 -10.28 15.75
N ASP A 85 -1.91 -9.75 14.65
CA ASP A 85 -1.66 -8.31 14.46
C ASP A 85 -2.37 -7.84 13.19
N PRO A 86 -3.66 -7.47 13.27
CA PRO A 86 -4.41 -6.96 12.11
C PRO A 86 -3.79 -5.71 11.47
N LEU A 87 -2.96 -4.98 12.20
CA LEU A 87 -2.23 -3.83 11.67
C LEU A 87 -1.01 -4.25 10.87
N MET A 88 -0.58 -5.51 10.99
CA MET A 88 0.60 -6.04 10.30
C MET A 88 1.82 -5.13 10.45
N SER A 89 2.08 -4.72 11.70
CA SER A 89 3.07 -3.69 12.03
C SER A 89 4.47 -4.02 11.51
N CYS A 90 4.84 -5.30 11.50
CA CYS A 90 6.11 -5.78 10.95
C CYS A 90 6.24 -5.55 9.42
N LYS A 91 5.14 -5.58 8.69
CA LYS A 91 5.10 -5.35 7.23
C LYS A 91 5.00 -3.87 6.92
N ILE A 92 4.05 -3.18 7.55
CA ILE A 92 3.79 -1.74 7.31
C ILE A 92 5.03 -0.90 7.64
N SER A 93 5.75 -1.22 8.71
CA SER A 93 6.97 -0.51 9.10
C SER A 93 8.09 -0.57 8.04
N GLN A 94 8.00 -1.52 7.13
CA GLN A 94 8.94 -1.69 6.01
C GLN A 94 8.35 -1.27 4.66
N GLY A 95 7.16 -0.66 4.66
CA GLY A 95 6.50 -0.16 3.45
C GLY A 95 5.75 -1.23 2.66
N VAL A 96 5.59 -2.44 3.20
CA VAL A 96 4.75 -3.48 2.58
C VAL A 96 3.28 -3.18 2.88
N THR A 97 2.46 -3.04 1.85
CA THR A 97 1.03 -2.71 1.95
C THR A 97 0.12 -3.80 1.41
N THR A 98 0.70 -4.81 0.77
CA THR A 98 -0.04 -5.95 0.21
C THR A 98 0.78 -7.21 0.43
N VAL A 99 0.13 -8.28 0.86
CA VAL A 99 0.73 -9.60 0.99
C VAL A 99 -0.07 -10.63 0.20
N ILE A 100 0.61 -11.60 -0.38
CA ILE A 100 -0.02 -12.73 -1.09
C ILE A 100 0.35 -14.00 -0.36
N THR A 101 -0.65 -14.60 0.30
CA THR A 101 -0.52 -15.88 0.97
C THR A 101 -0.88 -17.03 0.02
N GLY A 102 -0.51 -18.24 0.37
CA GLY A 102 -0.87 -19.44 -0.39
C GLY A 102 -0.10 -19.66 -1.68
N ASN A 103 0.82 -18.78 -2.06
CA ASN A 103 1.58 -18.89 -3.31
C ASN A 103 2.47 -20.15 -3.39
N CYS A 104 2.88 -20.70 -2.24
CA CYS A 104 3.61 -21.97 -2.15
C CYS A 104 2.69 -23.19 -1.95
N GLY A 105 1.37 -23.04 -2.06
CA GLY A 105 0.39 -24.11 -1.84
C GLY A 105 0.01 -24.34 -0.38
N VAL A 106 0.47 -23.48 0.56
CA VAL A 106 0.14 -23.55 1.99
C VAL A 106 -0.61 -22.29 2.38
N SER A 107 -1.89 -22.41 2.75
CA SER A 107 -2.75 -21.31 3.21
C SER A 107 -3.83 -21.81 4.16
N LEU A 108 -4.23 -20.97 5.11
CA LEU A 108 -5.35 -21.24 6.00
C LEU A 108 -6.71 -21.03 5.29
N ALA A 109 -6.79 -20.21 4.27
CA ALA A 109 -8.00 -19.96 3.53
C ALA A 109 -8.12 -20.89 2.29
N PRO A 110 -9.33 -21.36 1.95
CA PRO A 110 -10.66 -21.10 2.57
C PRO A 110 -11.11 -22.16 3.60
N LEU A 111 -10.20 -22.85 4.24
CA LEU A 111 -10.52 -24.02 5.06
C LEU A 111 -11.11 -23.62 6.43
N LYS A 112 -12.10 -24.42 6.88
CA LYS A 112 -12.54 -24.43 8.27
C LYS A 112 -11.97 -25.67 8.93
N TYR A 113 -11.31 -25.50 10.07
CA TYR A 113 -10.74 -26.59 10.83
C TYR A 113 -11.58 -26.83 12.07
N GLU A 114 -11.99 -28.09 12.27
CA GLU A 114 -12.52 -28.58 13.55
C GLU A 114 -11.42 -29.23 14.39
N GLN A 115 -10.31 -29.60 13.77
CA GLN A 115 -9.15 -30.22 14.37
C GLN A 115 -7.88 -29.65 13.71
N ARG A 116 -6.70 -29.89 14.33
CA ARG A 116 -5.42 -29.49 13.76
C ARG A 116 -5.28 -30.02 12.32
N PRO A 117 -5.00 -29.17 11.35
CA PRO A 117 -4.85 -29.62 9.98
C PRO A 117 -3.60 -30.49 9.81
N PRO A 118 -3.59 -31.39 8.80
CA PRO A 118 -2.44 -32.22 8.53
C PRO A 118 -1.26 -31.41 7.99
N PRO A 119 0.00 -31.91 8.13
CA PRO A 119 1.15 -31.28 7.48
C PRO A 119 0.95 -31.13 5.95
N PRO A 120 1.42 -30.06 5.35
CA PRO A 120 2.21 -28.95 5.93
C PRO A 120 1.35 -27.81 6.50
N LEU A 121 0.02 -27.92 6.46
CA LEU A 121 -0.89 -26.84 6.87
C LEU A 121 -0.82 -26.57 8.39
N ASP A 122 -0.39 -27.54 9.17
CA ASP A 122 -0.17 -27.40 10.61
C ASP A 122 0.94 -26.38 10.96
N LEU A 123 1.83 -26.05 10.00
CA LEU A 123 2.87 -25.04 10.19
C LEU A 123 2.32 -23.62 10.34
N VAL A 124 1.10 -23.37 9.82
CA VAL A 124 0.45 -22.06 9.87
C VAL A 124 -0.69 -21.99 10.88
N CYS A 125 -0.87 -23.04 11.67
CA CYS A 125 -1.85 -23.10 12.76
C CYS A 125 -1.19 -22.97 14.13
N GLU A 126 -1.92 -22.42 15.10
CA GLU A 126 -1.52 -22.52 16.51
C GLU A 126 -1.76 -23.92 17.05
N ASP A 127 -0.95 -24.31 18.02
CA ASP A 127 -1.34 -25.40 18.91
C ASP A 127 -2.55 -24.93 19.74
N PRO A 128 -3.54 -25.78 19.94
CA PRO A 128 -4.76 -25.44 20.68
C PRO A 128 -4.47 -25.07 22.15
#